data_dccd938cdce6ce7d6d39b190c4e4d8c0
#
_entry.id   dccd938cdce6ce7d6d39b190c4e4d8c0
#
_cell.length_a   1.000
_cell.length_b   1.000
_cell.length_c   1.000
_cell.angle_alpha   90.00
_cell.angle_beta   90.00
_cell.angle_gamma   90.00
#
_symmetry.space_group_name_H-M   'P 1'
#
loop_
_entity.id
_entity.type
_entity.pdbx_description
1 polymer ?
#
loop_
_entity_poly.entity_id
_entity_poly.type
_entity_poly.pdbx_seq_one_letter_code
_entity_poly.pdbx_strand_id
1 'polypeptide(L)'
;MPTNPNITVYGAYWCPDCRKSKQFLGEHQIPYNWVDIEEDKKGEQYVIQKNDGKRIIPTIEFEDGSILVEPSNAELAAKLGLKTTAERSHYDLIIIGGGPAGLTTALYTAREGIDTLVIERAALGGQAATTQWLDNVPGFSKGIS
;
A
#
# COMPACT_ATOMS: atom_id res chain seq x y z
N MET A 1 -14.11 -13.74 -2.47
CA MET A 1 -13.30 -14.62 -1.58
C MET A 1 -11.98 -13.91 -1.37
N PRO A 2 -11.49 -13.73 -0.16
CA PRO A 2 -10.17 -13.15 0.03
C PRO A 2 -9.16 -14.13 -0.55
N THR A 3 -8.50 -13.73 -1.63
CA THR A 3 -7.31 -14.42 -2.12
C THR A 3 -6.29 -14.41 -0.99
N ASN A 4 -5.73 -15.58 -0.68
CA ASN A 4 -4.66 -15.69 0.30
C ASN A 4 -3.58 -14.68 -0.11
N PRO A 5 -3.16 -13.76 0.76
CA PRO A 5 -2.19 -12.75 0.35
C PRO A 5 -0.88 -13.41 -0.07
N ASN A 6 -0.44 -13.08 -1.27
CA ASN A 6 0.74 -13.67 -1.90
C ASN A 6 2.05 -12.97 -1.45
N ILE A 7 1.96 -12.12 -0.42
CA ILE A 7 3.09 -11.42 0.18
C ILE A 7 3.22 -11.87 1.63
N THR A 8 4.41 -12.26 2.02
CA THR A 8 4.71 -12.62 3.42
C THR A 8 5.78 -11.68 3.98
N VAL A 9 5.47 -11.04 5.10
CA VAL A 9 6.38 -10.15 5.82
C VAL A 9 6.88 -10.85 7.07
N TYR A 10 8.14 -11.17 7.08
CA TYR A 10 8.85 -11.73 8.23
C TYR A 10 9.46 -10.58 9.04
N GLY A 11 9.15 -10.51 10.32
CA GLY A 11 9.64 -9.41 11.16
C GLY A 11 9.38 -9.61 12.63
N ALA A 12 9.50 -8.55 13.42
CA ALA A 12 9.19 -8.51 14.84
C ALA A 12 8.43 -7.24 15.21
N TYR A 13 7.59 -7.27 16.23
CA TYR A 13 6.75 -6.12 16.63
C TYR A 13 7.55 -4.90 17.11
N TRP A 14 8.73 -5.12 17.68
CA TRP A 14 9.62 -4.05 18.14
C TRP A 14 10.40 -3.35 17.00
N CYS A 15 10.51 -3.97 15.82
CA CYS A 15 11.31 -3.49 14.69
C CYS A 15 10.68 -2.24 14.03
N PRO A 16 11.36 -1.09 13.98
CA PRO A 16 10.82 0.13 13.39
C PRO A 16 10.60 0.00 11.86
N ASP A 17 11.51 -0.65 11.14
CA ASP A 17 11.43 -0.81 9.69
C ASP A 17 10.33 -1.81 9.29
N CYS A 18 10.10 -2.82 10.14
CA CYS A 18 8.93 -3.70 9.99
C CYS A 18 7.62 -2.92 10.10
N ARG A 19 7.52 -1.98 11.06
CA ARG A 19 6.34 -1.11 11.21
C ARG A 19 6.13 -0.23 10.00
N LYS A 20 7.20 0.37 9.45
CA LYS A 20 7.14 1.19 8.23
C LYS A 20 6.62 0.39 7.03
N SER A 21 7.17 -0.82 6.81
CA SER A 21 6.74 -1.69 5.71
C SER A 21 5.28 -2.12 5.86
N LYS A 22 4.85 -2.50 7.08
CA LYS A 22 3.44 -2.82 7.38
C LYS A 22 2.52 -1.63 7.16
N GLN A 23 2.94 -0.44 7.59
CA GLN A 23 2.18 0.80 7.37
C GLN A 23 2.03 1.07 5.87
N PHE A 24 3.13 0.98 5.10
CA PHE A 24 3.10 1.18 3.65
C PHE A 24 2.13 0.22 2.95
N LEU A 25 2.23 -1.08 3.24
CA LEU A 25 1.33 -2.08 2.67
C LEU A 25 -0.13 -1.82 3.06
N GLY A 26 -0.39 -1.47 4.32
CA GLY A 26 -1.73 -1.14 4.82
C GLY A 26 -2.31 0.13 4.19
N GLU A 27 -1.53 1.21 4.06
CA GLU A 27 -1.94 2.46 3.41
C GLU A 27 -2.30 2.25 1.94
N HIS A 28 -1.63 1.32 1.26
CA HIS A 28 -1.93 0.94 -0.13
C HIS A 28 -2.93 -0.20 -0.26
N GLN A 29 -3.56 -0.64 0.86
CA GLN A 29 -4.56 -1.72 0.89
C GLN A 29 -4.04 -3.04 0.27
N ILE A 30 -2.74 -3.29 0.40
CA ILE A 30 -2.09 -4.49 -0.10
C ILE A 30 -2.12 -5.56 1.00
N PRO A 31 -2.83 -6.67 0.79
CA PRO A 31 -2.89 -7.73 1.78
C PRO A 31 -1.54 -8.46 1.90
N TYR A 32 -1.18 -8.84 3.11
CA TYR A 32 0.04 -9.61 3.39
C TYR A 32 -0.17 -10.55 4.57
N ASN A 33 0.61 -11.63 4.61
CA ASN A 33 0.76 -12.50 5.78
C ASN A 33 1.86 -11.95 6.68
N TRP A 34 1.59 -11.86 7.97
CA TRP A 34 2.61 -11.51 8.97
C TRP A 34 3.15 -12.75 9.65
N VAL A 35 4.47 -12.88 9.69
CA VAL A 35 5.17 -13.92 10.43
C VAL A 35 6.09 -13.26 11.46
N ASP A 36 5.76 -13.43 12.74
CA ASP A 36 6.63 -12.97 13.82
C ASP A 36 7.74 -14.00 14.04
N ILE A 37 8.96 -13.61 13.71
CA ILE A 37 10.12 -14.49 13.80
C ILE A 37 10.59 -14.74 15.25
N GLU A 38 10.07 -13.99 16.23
CA GLU A 38 10.30 -14.29 17.66
C GLU A 38 9.48 -15.48 18.11
N GLU A 39 8.29 -15.66 17.55
CA GLU A 39 7.35 -16.71 17.90
C GLU A 39 7.45 -17.91 16.95
N ASP A 40 7.68 -17.67 15.65
CA ASP A 40 7.78 -18.70 14.61
C ASP A 40 9.24 -19.05 14.28
N LYS A 41 9.74 -20.15 14.88
CA LYS A 41 11.08 -20.66 14.62
C LYS A 41 11.34 -21.05 13.16
N LYS A 42 10.31 -21.45 12.41
CA LYS A 42 10.46 -21.79 10.98
C LYS A 42 10.63 -20.50 10.18
N GLY A 43 9.87 -19.45 10.51
CA GLY A 43 10.02 -18.11 9.93
C GLY A 43 11.40 -17.53 10.21
N GLU A 44 11.92 -17.68 11.44
CA GLU A 44 13.28 -17.25 11.78
C GLU A 44 14.34 -17.97 10.94
N GLN A 45 14.26 -19.31 10.85
CA GLN A 45 15.19 -20.10 10.04
C GLN A 45 15.12 -19.74 8.55
N TYR A 46 13.92 -19.48 8.03
CA TYR A 46 13.71 -19.02 6.66
C TYR A 46 14.44 -17.70 6.41
N VAL A 47 14.26 -16.71 7.29
CA VAL A 47 14.94 -15.40 7.20
C VAL A 47 16.46 -15.58 7.20
N ILE A 48 17.01 -16.38 8.12
CA ILE A 48 18.44 -16.65 8.21
C ILE A 48 18.96 -17.31 6.94
N GLN A 49 18.24 -18.29 6.41
CA GLN A 49 18.62 -18.99 5.18
C GLN A 49 18.66 -18.04 3.96
N LYS A 50 17.68 -17.14 3.87
CA LYS A 50 17.55 -16.19 2.75
C LYS A 50 18.50 -15.01 2.83
N ASN A 51 19.08 -14.74 3.98
CA ASN A 51 19.98 -13.61 4.24
C ASN A 51 21.43 -14.05 4.57
N ASP A 52 21.91 -15.09 3.92
CA ASP A 52 23.31 -15.57 4.05
C ASP A 52 23.73 -15.82 5.51
N GLY A 53 22.83 -16.44 6.28
CA GLY A 53 23.06 -16.74 7.68
C GLY A 53 22.77 -15.59 8.65
N LYS A 54 22.25 -14.45 8.17
CA LYS A 54 21.96 -13.27 9.00
C LYS A 54 20.46 -13.16 9.28
N ARG A 55 20.12 -12.74 10.49
CA ARG A 55 18.76 -12.48 10.92
C ARG A 55 18.40 -11.01 10.62
N ILE A 56 18.06 -10.70 9.36
CA ILE A 56 17.72 -9.34 8.91
C ILE A 56 16.22 -9.21 8.72
N ILE A 57 15.60 -8.16 9.29
CA ILE A 57 14.16 -7.90 9.24
C ILE A 57 13.85 -6.41 9.00
N PRO A 58 12.79 -6.08 8.26
CA PRO A 58 11.85 -6.99 7.59
C PRO A 58 12.48 -7.72 6.40
N THR A 59 12.19 -9.00 6.27
CA THR A 59 12.37 -9.76 5.04
C THR A 59 10.99 -9.97 4.42
N ILE A 60 10.77 -9.55 3.18
CA ILE A 60 9.47 -9.58 2.51
C ILE A 60 9.57 -10.47 1.29
N GLU A 61 8.79 -11.55 1.27
CA GLU A 61 8.69 -12.49 0.15
C GLU A 61 7.44 -12.18 -0.67
N PHE A 62 7.59 -12.17 -2.00
CA PHE A 62 6.52 -11.91 -2.96
C PHE A 62 6.10 -13.20 -3.68
N GLU A 63 4.93 -13.16 -4.33
CA GLU A 63 4.35 -14.30 -5.06
C GLU A 63 5.30 -14.91 -6.09
N ASP A 64 6.11 -14.10 -6.74
CA ASP A 64 7.09 -14.53 -7.74
C ASP A 64 8.36 -15.16 -7.13
N GLY A 65 8.39 -15.34 -5.80
CA GLY A 65 9.52 -15.89 -5.05
C GLY A 65 10.66 -14.90 -4.84
N SER A 66 10.54 -13.66 -5.31
CA SER A 66 11.52 -12.61 -5.03
C SER A 66 11.43 -12.13 -3.60
N ILE A 67 12.55 -11.61 -3.09
CA ILE A 67 12.66 -11.15 -1.70
C ILE A 67 13.21 -9.73 -1.69
N LEU A 68 12.63 -8.89 -0.83
CA LEU A 68 13.21 -7.62 -0.44
C LEU A 68 13.59 -7.67 1.05
N VAL A 69 14.75 -7.14 1.37
CA VAL A 69 15.31 -7.10 2.73
C VAL A 69 15.48 -5.65 3.14
N GLU A 70 14.87 -5.26 4.26
CA GLU A 70 14.84 -3.89 4.76
C GLU A 70 14.48 -2.85 3.68
N PRO A 71 13.42 -3.10 2.86
CA PRO A 71 13.14 -2.22 1.74
C PRO A 71 12.69 -0.84 2.18
N SER A 72 13.10 0.16 1.42
CA SER A 72 12.50 1.49 1.45
C SER A 72 11.09 1.47 0.85
N ASN A 73 10.29 2.49 1.16
CA ASN A 73 8.96 2.65 0.52
C ASN A 73 9.06 2.76 -1.01
N ALA A 74 10.14 3.35 -1.53
CA ALA A 74 10.38 3.46 -2.98
C ALA A 74 10.61 2.09 -3.63
N GLU A 75 11.39 1.21 -3.00
CA GLU A 75 11.62 -0.16 -3.47
C GLU A 75 10.34 -1.00 -3.39
N LEU A 76 9.55 -0.86 -2.31
CA LEU A 76 8.24 -1.50 -2.21
C LEU A 76 7.30 -1.01 -3.30
N ALA A 77 7.22 0.31 -3.54
CA ALA A 77 6.40 0.88 -4.59
C ALA A 77 6.79 0.36 -5.97
N ALA A 78 8.09 0.33 -6.28
CA ALA A 78 8.59 -0.18 -7.55
C ALA A 78 8.27 -1.67 -7.73
N LYS A 79 8.46 -2.49 -6.68
CA LYS A 79 8.16 -3.93 -6.71
C LYS A 79 6.68 -4.21 -6.91
N LEU A 80 5.81 -3.39 -6.34
CA LEU A 80 4.36 -3.50 -6.41
C LEU A 80 3.74 -2.83 -7.65
N GLY A 81 4.57 -2.26 -8.53
CA GLY A 81 4.11 -1.57 -9.73
C GLY A 81 3.32 -0.28 -9.44
N LEU A 82 3.52 0.32 -8.27
CA LEU A 82 2.87 1.58 -7.92
C LEU A 82 3.54 2.73 -8.68
N LYS A 83 2.72 3.58 -9.30
CA LYS A 83 3.20 4.74 -10.02
C LYS A 83 3.60 5.84 -9.03
N THR A 84 4.89 6.09 -8.93
CA THR A 84 5.47 7.11 -8.04
C THR A 84 5.96 8.36 -8.76
N THR A 85 5.86 8.37 -10.10
CA THR A 85 6.28 9.49 -10.95
C THR A 85 5.19 9.82 -11.96
N ALA A 86 5.07 11.12 -12.29
CA ALA A 86 4.17 11.58 -13.33
C ALA A 86 4.64 11.06 -14.71
N GLU A 87 3.70 10.67 -15.57
CA GLU A 87 3.99 10.14 -16.91
C GLU A 87 4.34 11.26 -17.91
N ARG A 88 3.88 12.48 -17.64
CA ARG A 88 4.05 13.66 -18.51
C ARG A 88 4.71 14.79 -17.73
N SER A 89 5.33 15.70 -18.45
CA SER A 89 5.95 16.90 -17.87
C SER A 89 4.98 18.08 -17.68
N HIS A 90 3.76 17.97 -18.21
CA HIS A 90 2.74 19.02 -18.13
C HIS A 90 1.36 18.40 -17.92
N TYR A 91 0.55 19.08 -17.11
CA TYR A 91 -0.86 18.79 -16.86
C TYR A 91 -1.60 20.12 -16.69
N ASP A 92 -2.85 20.20 -17.15
CA ASP A 92 -3.69 21.39 -17.01
C ASP A 92 -4.14 21.59 -15.56
N LEU A 93 -4.30 20.48 -14.82
CA LEU A 93 -4.73 20.48 -13.42
C LEU A 93 -3.97 19.44 -12.62
N ILE A 94 -3.54 19.81 -11.41
CA ILE A 94 -2.98 18.90 -10.42
C ILE A 94 -3.87 18.89 -9.19
N ILE A 95 -4.35 17.71 -8.81
CA ILE A 95 -5.16 17.46 -7.62
C ILE A 95 -4.28 16.79 -6.57
N ILE A 96 -4.15 17.38 -5.39
CA ILE A 96 -3.42 16.81 -4.26
C ILE A 96 -4.41 16.17 -3.30
N GLY A 97 -4.35 14.85 -3.19
CA GLY A 97 -5.24 14.02 -2.39
C GLY A 97 -6.28 13.28 -3.22
N GLY A 98 -6.26 11.95 -3.12
CA GLY A 98 -7.16 11.00 -3.79
C GLY A 98 -8.35 10.58 -2.93
N GLY A 99 -8.80 11.41 -1.98
CA GLY A 99 -10.03 11.20 -1.23
C GLY A 99 -11.29 11.51 -2.06
N PRO A 100 -12.51 11.43 -1.47
CA PRO A 100 -13.77 11.62 -2.20
C PRO A 100 -13.83 12.93 -2.98
N ALA A 101 -13.38 14.04 -2.41
CA ALA A 101 -13.36 15.34 -3.07
C ALA A 101 -12.41 15.36 -4.27
N GLY A 102 -11.18 14.87 -4.10
CA GLY A 102 -10.19 14.82 -5.18
C GLY A 102 -10.61 13.89 -6.31
N LEU A 103 -11.14 12.72 -6.00
CA LEU A 103 -11.64 11.77 -7.00
C LEU A 103 -12.87 12.30 -7.75
N THR A 104 -13.78 12.99 -7.04
CA THR A 104 -14.93 13.65 -7.69
C THR A 104 -14.45 14.74 -8.63
N THR A 105 -13.51 15.57 -8.20
CA THR A 105 -12.91 16.61 -9.07
C THR A 105 -12.27 15.97 -10.30
N ALA A 106 -11.45 14.93 -10.11
CA ALA A 106 -10.80 14.21 -11.22
C ALA A 106 -11.80 13.62 -12.21
N LEU A 107 -12.92 13.07 -11.72
CA LEU A 107 -13.98 12.55 -12.57
C LEU A 107 -14.59 13.65 -13.46
N TYR A 108 -14.90 14.81 -12.89
CA TYR A 108 -15.50 15.91 -13.65
C TYR A 108 -14.49 16.51 -14.63
N THR A 109 -13.25 16.74 -14.23
CA THR A 109 -12.22 17.28 -15.14
C THR A 109 -11.91 16.32 -16.28
N ALA A 110 -11.89 15.02 -16.04
CA ALA A 110 -11.72 14.02 -17.10
C ALA A 110 -12.89 14.03 -18.10
N ARG A 111 -14.12 14.25 -17.64
CA ARG A 111 -15.31 14.39 -18.52
C ARG A 111 -15.24 15.63 -19.40
N GLU A 112 -14.66 16.70 -18.90
CA GLU A 112 -14.44 17.96 -19.66
C GLU A 112 -13.18 17.91 -20.54
N GLY A 113 -12.46 16.78 -20.55
CA GLY A 113 -11.24 16.61 -21.34
C GLY A 113 -10.02 17.37 -20.82
N ILE A 114 -10.05 17.78 -19.56
CA ILE A 114 -8.93 18.47 -18.90
C ILE A 114 -7.87 17.43 -18.51
N ASP A 115 -6.63 17.63 -18.95
CA ASP A 115 -5.51 16.74 -18.62
C ASP A 115 -5.15 16.90 -17.14
N THR A 116 -5.54 15.92 -16.33
CA THR A 116 -5.53 16.02 -14.87
C THR A 116 -4.60 14.97 -14.25
N LEU A 117 -3.71 15.41 -13.34
CA LEU A 117 -2.91 14.55 -12.49
C LEU A 117 -3.48 14.53 -11.08
N VAL A 118 -3.72 13.34 -10.53
CA VAL A 118 -4.02 13.15 -9.11
C VAL A 118 -2.78 12.63 -8.40
N ILE A 119 -2.37 13.32 -7.35
CA ILE A 119 -1.25 12.91 -6.48
C ILE A 119 -1.84 12.45 -5.15
N GLU A 120 -1.63 11.19 -4.80
CA GLU A 120 -2.06 10.60 -3.53
C GLU A 120 -0.85 9.92 -2.84
N ARG A 121 -0.77 10.07 -1.53
CA ARG A 121 0.30 9.49 -0.72
C ARG A 121 0.13 7.99 -0.50
N ALA A 122 -1.12 7.53 -0.46
CA ALA A 122 -1.50 6.17 -0.11
C ALA A 122 -2.47 5.59 -1.14
N ALA A 123 -3.36 4.69 -0.75
CA ALA A 123 -4.41 4.18 -1.62
C ALA A 123 -5.48 5.24 -1.91
N LEU A 124 -6.06 5.19 -3.11
CA LEU A 124 -7.18 6.05 -3.48
C LEU A 124 -8.40 5.81 -2.58
N GLY A 125 -9.16 6.86 -2.32
CA GLY A 125 -10.34 6.85 -1.46
C GLY A 125 -10.15 7.58 -0.13
N GLY A 126 -8.89 7.80 0.31
CA GLY A 126 -8.56 8.52 1.54
C GLY A 126 -9.23 7.90 2.77
N GLN A 127 -9.67 8.74 3.71
CA GLN A 127 -10.35 8.28 4.94
C GLN A 127 -11.66 7.51 4.66
N ALA A 128 -12.34 7.81 3.56
CA ALA A 128 -13.56 7.10 3.19
C ALA A 128 -13.32 5.61 2.88
N ALA A 129 -12.17 5.27 2.30
CA ALA A 129 -11.82 3.89 1.99
C ALA A 129 -11.48 3.03 3.24
N THR A 130 -11.23 3.66 4.39
CA THR A 130 -10.88 2.98 5.65
C THR A 130 -12.04 2.89 6.64
N THR A 131 -13.18 3.54 6.34
CA THR A 131 -14.38 3.48 7.19
C THR A 131 -15.33 2.39 6.73
N GLN A 132 -16.04 1.79 7.67
CA GLN A 132 -17.07 0.77 7.38
C GLN A 132 -18.40 1.39 6.98
N TRP A 133 -18.61 2.67 7.29
CA TRP A 133 -19.88 3.34 7.07
C TRP A 133 -19.70 4.84 6.84
N LEU A 134 -20.44 5.40 5.88
CA LEU A 134 -20.46 6.82 5.54
C LEU A 134 -21.91 7.32 5.61
N ASP A 135 -22.20 8.18 6.59
CA ASP A 135 -23.55 8.75 6.80
C ASP A 135 -23.83 9.98 5.93
N ASN A 136 -22.80 10.73 5.55
CA ASN A 136 -22.91 12.07 4.97
C ASN A 136 -22.65 12.11 3.46
N VAL A 137 -22.94 11.03 2.75
CA VAL A 137 -22.78 11.01 1.28
C VAL A 137 -24.02 11.61 0.62
N PRO A 138 -23.88 12.70 -0.18
CA PRO A 138 -25.01 13.29 -0.89
C PRO A 138 -25.72 12.26 -1.77
N GLY A 139 -27.05 12.23 -1.69
CA GLY A 139 -27.89 11.29 -2.44
C GLY A 139 -28.18 9.97 -1.72
N PHE A 140 -27.55 9.71 -0.57
CA PHE A 140 -27.75 8.49 0.22
C PHE A 140 -28.25 8.84 1.63
N SER A 141 -29.57 8.95 1.79
CA SER A 141 -30.20 9.36 3.06
C SER A 141 -29.98 8.41 4.24
N LYS A 142 -29.51 7.19 3.97
CA LYS A 142 -29.20 6.16 5.00
C LYS A 142 -27.72 5.84 5.09
N GLY A 143 -26.86 6.64 4.44
CA GLY A 143 -25.44 6.33 4.34
C GLY A 143 -25.13 5.17 3.37
N ILE A 144 -23.85 4.81 3.27
CA ILE A 144 -23.34 3.68 2.46
C ILE A 144 -22.21 2.95 3.21
N SER A 145 -22.01 1.67 2.89
CA SER A 145 -20.92 0.82 3.40
C SER A 145 -20.00 0.37 2.27
#